data_a72a8c71ae39bf7e86326232b6dea736
#
_entry.id   a72a8c71ae39bf7e86326232b6dea736
#
_cell.length_a   1.000
_cell.length_b   1.000
_cell.length_c   1.000
_cell.angle_alpha   90.00
_cell.angle_beta   90.00
_cell.angle_gamma   90.00
#
_symmetry.space_group_name_H-M   'P 1'
#
loop_
_entity.id
_entity.type
_entity.pdbx_description
1 polymer ?
#
loop_
_entity_poly.entity_id
_entity_poly.type
_entity_poly.pdbx_seq_one_letter_code
_entity_poly.pdbx_strand_id
1 'polypeptide(L)'
;LGTVSAAGIGLQELRQTLFGQRSSAMRFHNGLAPDPNKTFYCGFLSDLTPSQNSNRTAMLLELCLEQMSELQELLPSIAPDRVAVVLGACTSGMHRIEEGMSEYVRTQQLPENFSIRDLNLFEPARFVADKIGARGPVYTVSNACSSGLLALESAAQLLGANLADLVIAGGCDGFCQFTNAGFSALSAVSPEPCTP
;
A
#
# COMPACT_ATOMS: atom_id res chain seq x y z
N LEU A 1 0.17 -15.65 -2.73
CA LEU A 1 0.90 -14.45 -2.32
C LEU A 1 0.86 -13.40 -3.43
N GLY A 2 0.41 -12.17 -3.12
CA GLY A 2 0.45 -11.01 -4.01
C GLY A 2 1.55 -10.04 -3.63
N THR A 3 2.24 -9.47 -4.61
CA THR A 3 3.29 -8.47 -4.41
C THR A 3 3.31 -7.45 -5.54
N VAL A 4 3.43 -6.18 -5.18
CA VAL A 4 3.55 -5.06 -6.11
C VAL A 4 4.55 -4.05 -5.54
N SER A 5 5.59 -3.75 -6.30
CA SER A 5 6.62 -2.78 -5.89
C SER A 5 7.43 -2.30 -7.10
N ALA A 6 8.39 -1.41 -6.88
CA ALA A 6 9.36 -1.03 -7.93
C ALA A 6 10.19 -2.23 -8.45
N ALA A 7 10.22 -3.33 -7.73
CA ALA A 7 10.86 -4.57 -8.21
C ALA A 7 9.98 -5.36 -9.19
N GLY A 8 8.71 -5.03 -9.33
CA GLY A 8 7.79 -5.62 -10.29
C GLY A 8 6.42 -5.93 -9.69
N ILE A 9 5.54 -6.45 -10.55
CA ILE A 9 4.20 -6.93 -10.22
C ILE A 9 4.22 -8.46 -10.25
N GLY A 10 3.99 -9.08 -9.10
CA GLY A 10 4.00 -10.52 -8.93
C GLY A 10 5.37 -11.09 -8.52
N LEU A 11 5.31 -12.31 -7.96
CA LEU A 11 6.47 -13.01 -7.43
C LEU A 11 7.56 -13.26 -8.49
N GLN A 12 7.16 -13.52 -9.73
CA GLN A 12 8.12 -13.81 -10.78
C GLN A 12 8.99 -12.59 -11.09
N GLU A 13 8.39 -11.40 -11.27
CA GLU A 13 9.12 -10.17 -11.54
C GLU A 13 9.96 -9.75 -10.36
N LEU A 14 9.40 -9.84 -9.14
CA LEU A 14 10.15 -9.59 -7.91
C LEU A 14 11.40 -10.48 -7.84
N ARG A 15 11.25 -11.77 -8.08
CA ARG A 15 12.37 -12.73 -8.07
C ARG A 15 13.41 -12.40 -9.14
N GLN A 16 12.98 -12.10 -10.36
CA GLN A 16 13.89 -11.72 -11.45
C GLN A 16 14.69 -10.46 -11.11
N THR A 17 14.05 -9.47 -10.49
CA THR A 17 14.71 -8.23 -10.06
C THR A 17 15.71 -8.50 -8.94
N LEU A 18 15.33 -9.26 -7.93
CA LEU A 18 16.20 -9.60 -6.79
C LEU A 18 17.45 -10.39 -7.21
N PHE A 19 17.34 -11.23 -8.23
CA PHE A 19 18.48 -12.01 -8.75
C PHE A 19 19.20 -11.34 -9.95
N GLY A 20 18.94 -10.04 -10.19
CA GLY A 20 19.64 -9.26 -11.20
C GLY A 20 19.28 -9.61 -12.66
N GLN A 21 18.21 -10.38 -12.89
CA GLN A 21 17.74 -10.76 -14.22
C GLN A 21 16.84 -9.69 -14.85
N ARG A 22 16.36 -8.71 -14.07
CA ARG A 22 15.52 -7.60 -14.47
C ARG A 22 15.91 -6.35 -13.68
N SER A 23 15.90 -5.20 -14.33
CA SER A 23 16.07 -3.91 -13.65
C SER A 23 14.80 -3.53 -12.88
N SER A 24 14.97 -2.95 -11.69
CA SER A 24 13.87 -2.35 -10.95
C SER A 24 13.39 -1.05 -11.61
N ALA A 25 12.19 -0.59 -11.23
CA ALA A 25 11.68 0.72 -11.62
C ALA A 25 12.23 1.86 -10.74
N MET A 26 13.34 1.64 -10.02
CA MET A 26 14.03 2.68 -9.27
C MET A 26 14.75 3.64 -10.20
N ARG A 27 14.49 4.92 -10.07
CA ARG A 27 15.12 5.98 -10.89
C ARG A 27 15.05 7.34 -10.20
N PHE A 28 15.77 8.32 -10.72
CA PHE A 28 15.65 9.70 -10.26
C PHE A 28 14.34 10.33 -10.73
N HIS A 29 13.67 11.01 -9.82
CA HIS A 29 12.45 11.77 -10.08
C HIS A 29 12.60 13.20 -9.57
N ASN A 30 12.10 14.16 -10.35
CA ASN A 30 11.99 15.56 -9.98
C ASN A 30 10.57 15.86 -9.49
N GLY A 31 10.42 16.91 -8.69
CA GLY A 31 9.11 17.42 -8.30
C GLY A 31 8.34 16.58 -7.27
N LEU A 32 9.01 15.63 -6.61
CA LEU A 32 8.42 14.80 -5.55
C LEU A 32 8.61 15.43 -4.16
N ALA A 33 9.07 16.67 -4.07
CA ALA A 33 9.20 17.41 -2.83
C ALA A 33 8.69 18.84 -3.01
N PRO A 34 8.49 19.59 -1.91
CA PRO A 34 8.20 21.01 -1.95
C PRO A 34 9.26 21.84 -2.70
N ASP A 35 10.52 21.40 -2.71
CA ASP A 35 11.59 21.99 -3.52
C ASP A 35 11.61 21.34 -4.92
N PRO A 36 11.22 22.08 -5.98
CA PRO A 36 11.17 21.56 -7.33
C PRO A 36 12.54 21.21 -7.94
N ASN A 37 13.63 21.71 -7.34
CA ASN A 37 15.00 21.45 -7.79
C ASN A 37 15.59 20.19 -7.16
N LYS A 38 14.90 19.60 -6.19
CA LYS A 38 15.39 18.40 -5.50
C LYS A 38 14.98 17.14 -6.24
N THR A 39 15.95 16.32 -6.56
CA THR A 39 15.79 14.99 -7.16
C THR A 39 15.82 13.91 -6.09
N PHE A 40 15.01 12.88 -6.27
CA PHE A 40 14.97 11.71 -5.39
C PHE A 40 15.12 10.44 -6.21
N TYR A 41 15.92 9.51 -5.70
CA TYR A 41 16.00 8.16 -6.24
C TYR A 41 14.94 7.30 -5.56
N CYS A 42 13.88 6.98 -6.28
CA CYS A 42 12.77 6.24 -5.72
C CYS A 42 12.13 5.29 -6.74
N GLY A 43 11.41 4.30 -6.24
CA GLY A 43 10.64 3.37 -7.04
C GLY A 43 9.24 3.90 -7.34
N PHE A 44 8.92 4.03 -8.61
CA PHE A 44 7.65 4.53 -9.07
C PHE A 44 7.09 3.62 -10.16
N LEU A 45 5.89 3.11 -9.96
CA LEU A 45 5.16 2.37 -10.99
C LEU A 45 4.35 3.37 -11.81
N SER A 46 5.00 3.99 -12.82
CA SER A 46 4.45 5.08 -13.62
C SER A 46 3.21 4.70 -14.42
N ASP A 47 3.06 3.42 -14.71
CA ASP A 47 1.99 2.90 -15.57
C ASP A 47 0.69 2.62 -14.79
N LEU A 48 0.74 2.76 -13.47
CA LEU A 48 -0.42 2.58 -12.60
C LEU A 48 -1.07 3.93 -12.31
N THR A 49 -2.07 4.29 -13.11
CA THR A 49 -2.90 5.46 -12.87
C THR A 49 -4.14 5.04 -12.07
N PRO A 50 -4.35 5.57 -10.86
CA PRO A 50 -5.56 5.29 -10.10
C PRO A 50 -6.80 5.69 -10.89
N SER A 51 -7.86 4.89 -10.84
CA SER A 51 -9.16 5.33 -11.32
C SER A 51 -9.62 6.53 -10.47
N GLN A 52 -10.49 7.38 -11.02
CA GLN A 52 -10.94 8.62 -10.33
C GLN A 52 -11.52 8.39 -8.93
N ASN A 53 -11.91 7.16 -8.59
CA ASN A 53 -12.55 6.80 -7.34
C ASN A 53 -11.69 5.90 -6.42
N SER A 54 -10.52 5.44 -6.86
CA SER A 54 -9.63 4.60 -6.04
C SER A 54 -8.39 5.36 -5.61
N ASN A 55 -7.97 5.14 -4.38
CA ASN A 55 -6.67 5.63 -3.95
C ASN A 55 -5.56 4.66 -4.38
N ARG A 56 -4.31 5.14 -4.41
CA ARG A 56 -3.14 4.36 -4.84
C ARG A 56 -2.94 3.09 -4.02
N THR A 57 -3.15 3.16 -2.71
CA THR A 57 -3.05 2.01 -1.80
C THR A 57 -4.09 0.95 -2.13
N ALA A 58 -5.34 1.34 -2.39
CA ALA A 58 -6.41 0.42 -2.79
C ALA A 58 -6.08 -0.28 -4.12
N MET A 59 -5.55 0.47 -5.09
CA MET A 59 -5.14 -0.09 -6.39
C MET A 59 -4.00 -1.11 -6.24
N LEU A 60 -3.00 -0.82 -5.41
CA LEU A 60 -1.92 -1.78 -5.13
C LEU A 60 -2.44 -3.05 -4.46
N LEU A 61 -3.39 -2.92 -3.53
CA LEU A 61 -4.04 -4.05 -2.88
C LEU A 61 -4.87 -4.89 -3.86
N GLU A 62 -5.59 -4.25 -4.77
CA GLU A 62 -6.35 -4.93 -5.81
C GLU A 62 -5.44 -5.77 -6.71
N LEU A 63 -4.33 -5.19 -7.19
CA LEU A 63 -3.32 -5.92 -7.95
C LEU A 63 -2.69 -7.08 -7.16
N CYS A 64 -2.53 -6.95 -5.84
CA CYS A 64 -2.07 -8.06 -5.01
C CYS A 64 -3.12 -9.18 -4.92
N LEU A 65 -4.41 -8.83 -4.75
CA LEU A 65 -5.50 -9.81 -4.69
C LEU A 65 -5.67 -10.58 -6.00
N GLU A 66 -5.56 -9.91 -7.15
CA GLU A 66 -5.64 -10.53 -8.48
C GLU A 66 -4.58 -11.62 -8.71
N GLN A 67 -3.43 -11.53 -8.01
CA GLN A 67 -2.37 -12.54 -8.07
C GLN A 67 -2.63 -13.77 -7.21
N MET A 68 -3.68 -13.77 -6.40
CA MET A 68 -4.02 -14.83 -5.44
C MET A 68 -5.13 -15.74 -5.96
N SER A 69 -4.88 -16.48 -7.05
CA SER A 69 -5.89 -17.43 -7.63
C SER A 69 -6.39 -18.43 -6.59
N GLU A 70 -5.48 -19.00 -5.79
CA GLU A 70 -5.81 -19.95 -4.71
C GLU A 70 -6.80 -19.36 -3.68
N LEU A 71 -6.76 -18.05 -3.45
CA LEU A 71 -7.70 -17.38 -2.56
C LEU A 71 -9.15 -17.51 -3.08
N GLN A 72 -9.36 -17.33 -4.38
CA GLN A 72 -10.67 -17.44 -5.00
C GLN A 72 -11.24 -18.86 -4.92
N GLU A 73 -10.38 -19.86 -4.94
CA GLU A 73 -10.77 -21.28 -4.77
C GLU A 73 -11.11 -21.61 -3.32
N LEU A 74 -10.40 -21.01 -2.35
CA LEU A 74 -10.57 -21.29 -0.92
C LEU A 74 -11.78 -20.58 -0.30
N LEU A 75 -12.03 -19.31 -0.68
CA LEU A 75 -13.07 -18.49 -0.07
C LEU A 75 -14.46 -19.12 -0.04
N PRO A 76 -14.95 -19.82 -1.11
CA PRO A 76 -16.27 -20.43 -1.07
C PRO A 76 -16.42 -21.57 -0.05
N SER A 77 -15.32 -22.14 0.42
CA SER A 77 -15.30 -23.25 1.40
C SER A 77 -15.24 -22.78 2.85
N ILE A 78 -15.08 -21.49 3.10
CA ILE A 78 -14.88 -20.92 4.44
C ILE A 78 -16.02 -19.97 4.76
N ALA A 79 -16.58 -20.08 5.96
CA ALA A 79 -17.64 -19.17 6.40
C ALA A 79 -17.10 -17.71 6.46
N PRO A 80 -17.82 -16.71 5.95
CA PRO A 80 -17.32 -15.32 5.86
C PRO A 80 -16.88 -14.72 7.20
N ASP A 81 -17.52 -15.11 8.31
CA ASP A 81 -17.17 -14.70 9.68
C ASP A 81 -15.90 -15.37 10.21
N ARG A 82 -15.39 -16.38 9.50
CA ARG A 82 -14.12 -17.05 9.75
C ARG A 82 -12.98 -16.56 8.84
N VAL A 83 -13.27 -15.61 7.95
CA VAL A 83 -12.27 -14.94 7.10
C VAL A 83 -11.93 -13.60 7.70
N ALA A 84 -10.65 -13.40 8.06
CA ALA A 84 -10.13 -12.18 8.67
C ALA A 84 -9.19 -11.42 7.71
N VAL A 85 -9.02 -10.12 7.98
CA VAL A 85 -8.07 -9.27 7.26
C VAL A 85 -7.27 -8.43 8.27
N VAL A 86 -5.95 -8.53 8.22
CA VAL A 86 -5.04 -7.73 9.04
C VAL A 86 -3.98 -7.10 8.15
N LEU A 87 -4.00 -5.78 7.99
CA LEU A 87 -3.02 -5.09 7.17
C LEU A 87 -2.16 -4.12 7.99
N GLY A 88 -0.90 -4.03 7.65
CA GLY A 88 0.00 -2.99 8.11
C GLY A 88 -0.08 -1.79 7.16
N ALA A 89 -0.37 -0.59 7.66
CA ALA A 89 -0.38 0.64 6.87
C ALA A 89 -0.05 1.85 7.72
N CYS A 90 0.61 2.85 7.12
CA CYS A 90 0.99 4.10 7.78
C CYS A 90 0.49 5.34 7.05
N THR A 91 0.23 5.27 5.76
CA THR A 91 -0.12 6.43 4.93
C THR A 91 -1.51 6.35 4.31
N SER A 92 -2.08 5.14 4.14
CA SER A 92 -3.39 4.93 3.52
C SER A 92 -3.56 5.75 2.23
N GLY A 93 -4.52 6.66 2.15
CA GLY A 93 -4.80 7.53 1.01
C GLY A 93 -4.16 8.93 1.10
N MET A 94 -3.07 9.12 1.85
CA MET A 94 -2.42 10.41 2.07
C MET A 94 -2.16 11.19 0.77
N HIS A 95 -1.76 10.51 -0.32
CA HIS A 95 -1.51 11.19 -1.61
C HIS A 95 -2.75 11.94 -2.15
N ARG A 96 -3.98 11.45 -1.90
CA ARG A 96 -5.21 12.14 -2.30
C ARG A 96 -5.46 13.41 -1.48
N ILE A 97 -5.09 13.37 -0.21
CA ILE A 97 -5.15 14.56 0.65
C ILE A 97 -4.15 15.61 0.15
N GLU A 98 -2.94 15.19 -0.21
CA GLU A 98 -1.91 16.08 -0.76
C GLU A 98 -2.39 16.73 -2.06
N GLU A 99 -2.94 15.96 -2.98
CA GLU A 99 -3.51 16.44 -4.24
C GLU A 99 -4.65 17.44 -4.00
N GLY A 100 -5.60 17.08 -3.12
CA GLY A 100 -6.72 17.95 -2.77
C GLY A 100 -6.31 19.23 -2.07
N MET A 101 -5.34 19.17 -1.16
CA MET A 101 -4.81 20.36 -0.48
C MET A 101 -4.01 21.24 -1.43
N SER A 102 -3.25 20.66 -2.36
CA SER A 102 -2.54 21.40 -3.40
C SER A 102 -3.53 22.15 -4.31
N GLU A 103 -4.62 21.51 -4.68
CA GLU A 103 -5.71 22.14 -5.44
C GLU A 103 -6.35 23.27 -4.65
N TYR A 104 -6.66 23.05 -3.36
CA TYR A 104 -7.21 24.07 -2.48
C TYR A 104 -6.31 25.30 -2.35
N VAL A 105 -5.01 25.09 -2.18
CA VAL A 105 -4.05 26.22 -2.11
C VAL A 105 -4.07 27.04 -3.40
N ARG A 106 -4.19 26.39 -4.55
CA ARG A 106 -4.20 27.04 -5.88
C ARG A 106 -5.52 27.74 -6.21
N THR A 107 -6.65 27.11 -5.88
CA THR A 107 -7.99 27.56 -6.33
C THR A 107 -8.88 28.08 -5.22
N GLN A 108 -8.52 27.87 -3.96
CA GLN A 108 -9.34 28.09 -2.76
C GLN A 108 -10.63 27.22 -2.76
N GLN A 109 -10.62 26.12 -3.53
CA GLN A 109 -11.71 25.16 -3.57
C GLN A 109 -11.17 23.75 -3.46
N LEU A 110 -11.83 22.92 -2.67
CA LEU A 110 -11.51 21.48 -2.61
C LEU A 110 -12.16 20.77 -3.81
N PRO A 111 -11.48 19.76 -4.39
CA PRO A 111 -12.08 18.90 -5.41
C PRO A 111 -13.38 18.25 -4.90
N GLU A 112 -14.34 18.02 -5.79
CA GLU A 112 -15.63 17.37 -5.43
C GLU A 112 -15.43 15.98 -4.79
N ASN A 113 -14.40 15.26 -5.21
CA ASN A 113 -14.07 13.93 -4.71
C ASN A 113 -13.11 13.95 -3.50
N PHE A 114 -12.81 15.12 -2.92
CA PHE A 114 -11.98 15.22 -1.73
C PHE A 114 -12.67 14.61 -0.52
N SER A 115 -11.99 13.72 0.17
CA SER A 115 -12.48 13.11 1.40
C SER A 115 -11.40 12.97 2.45
N ILE A 116 -11.60 13.58 3.61
CA ILE A 116 -10.72 13.39 4.76
C ILE A 116 -10.67 11.92 5.24
N ARG A 117 -11.66 11.12 4.87
CA ARG A 117 -11.69 9.67 5.17
C ARG A 117 -10.53 8.91 4.54
N ASP A 118 -9.93 9.45 3.47
CA ASP A 118 -8.75 8.84 2.84
C ASP A 118 -7.54 8.75 3.81
N LEU A 119 -7.53 9.55 4.89
CA LEU A 119 -6.54 9.43 5.97
C LEU A 119 -6.81 8.28 6.95
N ASN A 120 -7.99 7.67 6.89
CA ASN A 120 -8.33 6.60 7.81
C ASN A 120 -7.48 5.36 7.53
N LEU A 121 -6.63 5.00 8.48
CA LEU A 121 -5.73 3.84 8.37
C LEU A 121 -6.50 2.50 8.31
N PHE A 122 -7.76 2.46 8.68
CA PHE A 122 -8.60 1.28 8.56
C PHE A 122 -9.04 0.99 7.11
N GLU A 123 -9.06 2.00 6.22
CA GLU A 123 -9.55 1.87 4.85
C GLU A 123 -8.85 0.76 4.03
N PRO A 124 -7.52 0.57 4.09
CA PRO A 124 -6.87 -0.53 3.39
C PRO A 124 -7.40 -1.91 3.77
N ALA A 125 -7.55 -2.19 5.08
CA ALA A 125 -8.07 -3.47 5.56
C ALA A 125 -9.56 -3.64 5.20
N ARG A 126 -10.36 -2.57 5.34
CA ARG A 126 -11.76 -2.56 4.94
C ARG A 126 -11.92 -2.82 3.44
N PHE A 127 -11.12 -2.17 2.60
CA PHE A 127 -11.16 -2.38 1.15
C PHE A 127 -10.95 -3.86 0.78
N VAL A 128 -9.93 -4.51 1.37
CA VAL A 128 -9.67 -5.93 1.13
C VAL A 128 -10.84 -6.78 1.64
N ALA A 129 -11.34 -6.51 2.85
CA ALA A 129 -12.45 -7.27 3.43
C ALA A 129 -13.72 -7.19 2.56
N ASP A 130 -14.06 -5.99 2.08
CA ASP A 130 -15.21 -5.75 1.20
C ASP A 130 -15.05 -6.51 -0.14
N LYS A 131 -13.83 -6.50 -0.71
CA LYS A 131 -13.53 -7.19 -1.98
C LYS A 131 -13.67 -8.70 -1.90
N ILE A 132 -13.28 -9.32 -0.78
CA ILE A 132 -13.31 -10.78 -0.63
C ILE A 132 -14.53 -11.28 0.18
N GLY A 133 -15.39 -10.38 0.65
CA GLY A 133 -16.57 -10.73 1.44
C GLY A 133 -16.24 -11.21 2.85
N ALA A 134 -15.08 -10.84 3.42
CA ALA A 134 -14.69 -11.18 4.78
C ALA A 134 -15.58 -10.46 5.82
N ARG A 135 -15.99 -11.19 6.87
CA ARG A 135 -16.82 -10.70 7.97
C ARG A 135 -16.27 -11.07 9.35
N GLY A 136 -15.12 -11.72 9.40
CA GLY A 136 -14.38 -11.97 10.62
C GLY A 136 -13.64 -10.72 11.13
N PRO A 137 -12.62 -10.86 11.97
CA PRO A 137 -11.80 -9.75 12.44
C PRO A 137 -11.15 -8.97 11.27
N VAL A 138 -11.39 -7.65 11.23
CA VAL A 138 -10.82 -6.76 10.21
C VAL A 138 -10.21 -5.56 10.91
N TYR A 139 -8.90 -5.34 10.77
CA TYR A 139 -8.22 -4.19 11.35
C TYR A 139 -6.87 -3.89 10.68
N THR A 140 -6.37 -2.71 10.94
CA THR A 140 -5.04 -2.28 10.50
C THR A 140 -4.12 -2.12 11.70
N VAL A 141 -2.88 -2.57 11.54
CA VAL A 141 -1.78 -2.34 12.47
C VAL A 141 -0.95 -1.18 11.92
N SER A 142 -0.72 -0.15 12.73
CA SER A 142 0.13 0.97 12.36
C SER A 142 1.24 1.13 13.41
N ASN A 143 2.43 0.67 13.07
CA ASN A 143 3.62 0.73 13.92
C ASN A 143 4.86 1.03 13.07
N ALA A 144 4.78 2.08 12.28
CA ALA A 144 5.85 2.53 11.38
C ALA A 144 6.39 1.38 10.50
N CYS A 145 7.71 1.21 10.45
CA CYS A 145 8.38 0.25 9.57
C CYS A 145 8.05 -1.23 9.90
N SER A 146 7.58 -1.53 11.10
CA SER A 146 7.24 -2.90 11.53
C SER A 146 5.77 -3.28 11.32
N SER A 147 4.94 -2.37 10.78
CA SER A 147 3.49 -2.59 10.62
C SER A 147 3.16 -3.89 9.87
N GLY A 148 3.84 -4.16 8.75
CA GLY A 148 3.61 -5.36 7.96
C GLY A 148 3.97 -6.66 8.70
N LEU A 149 5.08 -6.66 9.45
CA LEU A 149 5.49 -7.83 10.24
C LEU A 149 4.52 -8.09 11.40
N LEU A 150 4.10 -7.03 12.09
CA LEU A 150 3.10 -7.15 13.18
C LEU A 150 1.72 -7.57 12.65
N ALA A 151 1.36 -7.22 11.42
CA ALA A 151 0.15 -7.75 10.79
C ALA A 151 0.23 -9.27 10.58
N LEU A 152 1.40 -9.80 10.18
CA LEU A 152 1.61 -11.25 10.06
C LEU A 152 1.58 -11.95 11.43
N GLU A 153 2.18 -11.35 12.45
CA GLU A 153 2.10 -11.85 13.83
C GLU A 153 0.65 -11.91 14.31
N SER A 154 -0.10 -10.82 14.12
CA SER A 154 -1.52 -10.74 14.48
C SER A 154 -2.36 -11.81 13.75
N ALA A 155 -2.07 -12.07 12.48
CA ALA A 155 -2.72 -13.13 11.71
C ALA A 155 -2.45 -14.52 12.32
N ALA A 156 -1.20 -14.80 12.69
CA ALA A 156 -0.83 -16.05 13.37
C ALA A 156 -1.56 -16.22 14.71
N GLN A 157 -1.72 -15.12 15.46
CA GLN A 157 -2.47 -15.13 16.73
C GLN A 157 -3.97 -15.41 16.51
N LEU A 158 -4.60 -14.81 15.47
CA LEU A 158 -6.01 -15.08 15.14
C LEU A 158 -6.24 -16.55 14.79
N LEU A 159 -5.36 -17.13 13.97
CA LEU A 159 -5.42 -18.55 13.61
C LEU A 159 -5.18 -19.44 14.84
N GLY A 160 -4.16 -19.15 15.64
CA GLY A 160 -3.82 -19.92 16.82
C GLY A 160 -4.89 -19.87 17.92
N ALA A 161 -5.61 -18.75 18.03
CA ALA A 161 -6.74 -18.58 18.95
C ALA A 161 -8.07 -19.14 18.39
N ASN A 162 -8.07 -19.74 17.20
CA ASN A 162 -9.26 -20.24 16.52
C ASN A 162 -10.34 -19.15 16.29
N LEU A 163 -9.92 -17.90 16.05
CA LEU A 163 -10.81 -16.77 15.74
C LEU A 163 -11.03 -16.59 14.23
N ALA A 164 -10.20 -17.21 13.41
CA ALA A 164 -10.33 -17.24 11.95
C ALA A 164 -9.79 -18.57 11.41
N ASP A 165 -10.27 -18.97 10.24
CA ASP A 165 -9.76 -20.13 9.48
C ASP A 165 -8.89 -19.68 8.30
N LEU A 166 -9.07 -18.43 7.85
CA LEU A 166 -8.28 -17.78 6.82
C LEU A 166 -8.01 -16.32 7.24
N VAL A 167 -6.77 -15.88 7.11
CA VAL A 167 -6.42 -14.48 7.33
C VAL A 167 -5.63 -13.94 6.14
N ILE A 168 -6.12 -12.86 5.55
CA ILE A 168 -5.33 -12.07 4.61
C ILE A 168 -4.49 -11.09 5.41
N ALA A 169 -3.17 -11.20 5.31
CA ALA A 169 -2.25 -10.37 6.08
C ALA A 169 -1.08 -9.88 5.23
N GLY A 170 -0.56 -8.71 5.55
CA GLY A 170 0.57 -8.10 4.87
C GLY A 170 0.70 -6.61 5.16
N GLY A 171 1.44 -5.88 4.34
CA GLY A 171 1.58 -4.42 4.45
C GLY A 171 1.43 -3.75 3.10
N CYS A 172 0.81 -2.58 3.07
CA CYS A 172 0.67 -1.79 1.86
C CYS A 172 0.60 -0.29 2.17
N ASP A 173 1.55 0.45 1.63
CA ASP A 173 1.52 1.91 1.62
C ASP A 173 1.81 2.43 0.20
N GLY A 174 0.91 3.27 -0.31
CA GLY A 174 1.15 4.01 -1.55
C GLY A 174 2.15 5.13 -1.32
N PHE A 175 2.98 5.41 -2.32
CA PHE A 175 3.90 6.56 -2.29
C PHE A 175 3.11 7.86 -2.07
N CYS A 176 3.61 8.72 -1.16
CA CYS A 176 3.11 10.06 -0.93
C CYS A 176 4.25 11.05 -0.69
N GLN A 177 4.03 12.32 -1.03
CA GLN A 177 5.04 13.38 -0.86
C GLN A 177 5.30 13.68 0.62
N PHE A 178 4.30 13.56 1.48
CA PHE A 178 4.42 13.76 2.93
C PHE A 178 5.51 12.85 3.52
N THR A 179 5.47 11.55 3.21
CA THR A 179 6.49 10.61 3.68
C THR A 179 7.87 10.96 3.12
N ASN A 180 7.95 11.27 1.82
CA ASN A 180 9.21 11.63 1.19
C ASN A 180 9.80 12.92 1.78
N ALA A 181 8.99 13.95 2.00
CA ALA A 181 9.40 15.21 2.63
C ALA A 181 9.87 14.99 4.08
N GLY A 182 9.11 14.19 4.85
CA GLY A 182 9.44 13.88 6.24
C GLY A 182 10.79 13.17 6.36
N PHE A 183 11.01 12.09 5.60
CA PHE A 183 12.28 11.37 5.61
C PHE A 183 13.44 12.21 5.06
N SER A 184 13.17 13.07 4.07
CA SER A 184 14.19 14.00 3.56
C SER A 184 14.61 15.02 4.61
N ALA A 185 13.67 15.55 5.41
CA ALA A 185 13.97 16.47 6.50
C ALA A 185 14.83 15.84 7.60
N LEU A 186 14.69 14.53 7.78
CA LEU A 186 15.50 13.72 8.71
C LEU A 186 16.82 13.25 8.10
N SER A 187 17.14 13.64 6.86
CA SER A 187 18.31 13.14 6.11
C SER A 187 18.33 11.61 5.95
N ALA A 188 17.16 11.00 5.90
CA ALA A 188 16.97 9.54 5.80
C ALA A 188 16.64 9.08 4.36
N VAL A 189 16.75 9.97 3.39
CA VAL A 189 16.63 9.65 1.95
C VAL A 189 18.01 9.75 1.31
N SER A 190 18.41 8.70 0.58
CA SER A 190 19.69 8.69 -0.12
C SER A 190 19.71 9.73 -1.26
N PRO A 191 20.77 10.55 -1.38
CA PRO A 191 20.96 11.43 -2.53
C PRO A 191 21.47 10.67 -3.78
N GLU A 192 21.89 9.43 -3.63
CA GLU A 192 22.49 8.59 -4.66
C GLU A 192 21.64 7.33 -4.89
N PRO A 193 21.83 6.62 -6.03
CA PRO A 193 21.17 5.34 -6.25
C PRO A 193 21.43 4.39 -5.07
N CYS A 194 20.34 3.85 -4.50
CA CYS A 194 20.48 2.82 -3.47
C CYS A 194 20.97 1.54 -4.12
N THR A 195 22.07 1.03 -3.61
CA THR A 195 22.57 -0.30 -3.89
C THR A 195 22.47 -1.11 -2.60
N PRO A 196 21.85 -2.30 -2.64
CA PRO A 196 21.78 -3.18 -1.48
C PRO A 196 23.16 -3.65 -1.04
#